data_a58510d063825036af3f16b34977057b
#
_entry.id   a58510d063825036af3f16b34977057b
#
_cell.length_a   1.000
_cell.length_b   1.000
_cell.length_c   1.000
_cell.angle_alpha   90.00
_cell.angle_beta   90.00
_cell.angle_gamma   90.00
#
_symmetry.space_group_name_H-M   'P 1'
#
loop_
_entity.id
_entity.type
_entity.pdbx_description
1 polymer ?
#
loop_
_entity_poly.entity_id
_entity_poly.type
_entity_poly.pdbx_seq_one_letter_code
_entity_poly.pdbx_strand_id
1 'polypeptide(L)'
;MTGVFRSSNLDFGGGSVGVGDTDTDIFVLWLERSGDYNSAMTISSDEGCDESGRDIYVGPNYDSDHHITGFHTSNCTIDFGGSIGELSSFGGGQDILMVRVVNNSVPTIGCVYAAGGSGNDRGLSVTVDSNENIYVTGIFRNTATFNRHPLGQTAVTATSQGGSDMFIVKLNSSCELQWVYTAGGSENEFGYGIDVDRFDNVYATGVFKSTVDFGGGNVTASGGDFDAFTLKLNSSGVFQWVRTFGDDPGDETGNDIAAFHRYQTGQPCCLINYDNLITVGDFNGTVDFGNGNITSNSSSADMFILKLNFSGNIE
;
A
#
# COMPACT_ATOMS: atom_id res chain seq x y z
N MET A 1 6.46 12.14 -7.09
CA MET A 1 5.63 12.52 -5.91
C MET A 1 4.17 12.43 -6.31
N THR A 2 3.33 11.90 -5.44
CA THR A 2 1.86 11.90 -5.62
C THR A 2 1.19 12.56 -4.42
N GLY A 3 -0.05 12.96 -4.58
CA GLY A 3 -0.89 13.52 -3.55
C GLY A 3 -2.26 13.89 -4.11
N VAL A 4 -3.00 14.65 -3.33
CA VAL A 4 -4.32 15.14 -3.70
C VAL A 4 -4.35 16.66 -3.71
N PHE A 5 -5.20 17.22 -4.55
CA PHE A 5 -5.47 18.64 -4.57
C PHE A 5 -6.97 18.89 -4.74
N ARG A 6 -7.40 20.07 -4.33
CA ARG A 6 -8.78 20.52 -4.47
C ARG A 6 -8.74 21.95 -5.00
N SER A 7 -8.64 22.09 -6.31
CA SER A 7 -8.57 23.40 -6.96
C SER A 7 -8.73 23.27 -8.47
N SER A 8 -9.45 24.17 -9.08
CA SER A 8 -9.55 24.27 -10.53
C SER A 8 -8.22 24.66 -11.22
N ASN A 9 -7.22 25.13 -10.46
CA ASN A 9 -5.92 25.50 -10.97
C ASN A 9 -4.83 25.22 -9.94
N LEU A 10 -3.95 24.30 -10.26
CA LEU A 10 -2.76 23.98 -9.49
C LEU A 10 -1.52 24.26 -10.35
N ASP A 11 -0.57 25.04 -9.83
CA ASP A 11 0.68 25.35 -10.52
C ASP A 11 1.88 24.90 -9.66
N PHE A 12 2.63 23.97 -10.18
CA PHE A 12 3.89 23.46 -9.57
C PHE A 12 5.13 24.18 -10.11
N GLY A 13 4.95 25.29 -10.85
CA GLY A 13 6.05 26.05 -11.46
C GLY A 13 6.20 25.85 -12.98
N GLY A 14 5.40 25.00 -13.58
CA GLY A 14 5.38 24.73 -15.03
C GLY A 14 4.15 25.23 -15.78
N GLY A 15 3.30 26.00 -15.10
CA GLY A 15 1.97 26.40 -15.56
C GLY A 15 0.87 25.58 -14.93
N SER A 16 -0.36 26.06 -15.09
CA SER A 16 -1.51 25.42 -14.43
C SER A 16 -1.76 24.01 -14.96
N VAL A 17 -1.81 23.06 -14.04
CA VAL A 17 -2.41 21.74 -14.22
C VAL A 17 -3.70 21.72 -13.43
N GLY A 18 -4.82 21.56 -14.07
CA GLY A 18 -6.11 21.60 -13.38
C GLY A 18 -7.21 21.10 -14.27
N VAL A 19 -8.23 20.54 -13.70
CA VAL A 19 -9.35 19.90 -14.38
C VAL A 19 -10.64 20.70 -14.33
N GLY A 20 -10.64 21.81 -13.60
CA GLY A 20 -11.74 22.77 -13.66
C GLY A 20 -12.90 22.53 -12.71
N ASP A 21 -12.78 21.59 -11.77
CA ASP A 21 -13.77 21.31 -10.73
C ASP A 21 -13.31 21.68 -9.32
N THR A 22 -14.09 21.33 -8.32
CA THR A 22 -13.85 21.67 -6.90
C THR A 22 -13.61 20.43 -6.05
N ASP A 23 -13.51 19.28 -6.65
CA ASP A 23 -13.37 18.00 -6.00
C ASP A 23 -11.90 17.66 -5.69
N THR A 24 -11.67 16.52 -5.10
CA THR A 24 -10.32 16.09 -4.77
C THR A 24 -9.79 15.19 -5.87
N ASP A 25 -8.75 15.64 -6.57
CA ASP A 25 -8.10 14.91 -7.64
C ASP A 25 -6.71 14.42 -7.24
N ILE A 26 -6.22 13.40 -7.94
CA ILE A 26 -4.84 12.93 -7.80
C ILE A 26 -3.94 13.76 -8.70
N PHE A 27 -2.79 14.16 -8.17
CA PHE A 27 -1.69 14.64 -8.99
C PHE A 27 -0.49 13.70 -8.93
N VAL A 28 0.26 13.64 -10.01
CA VAL A 28 1.59 13.03 -10.10
C VAL A 28 2.55 14.10 -10.57
N LEU A 29 3.60 14.34 -9.78
CA LEU A 29 4.57 15.41 -10.03
C LEU A 29 5.96 14.80 -10.25
N TRP A 30 6.59 15.16 -11.36
CA TRP A 30 7.97 14.85 -11.67
C TRP A 30 8.84 16.06 -11.39
N LEU A 31 9.87 15.86 -10.60
CA LEU A 31 10.90 16.87 -10.31
C LEU A 31 12.24 16.39 -10.84
N GLU A 32 13.09 17.32 -11.26
CA GLU A 32 14.48 17.04 -11.52
C GLU A 32 15.26 16.80 -10.21
N ARG A 33 16.50 16.33 -10.30
CA ARG A 33 17.35 16.14 -9.11
C ARG A 33 17.63 17.43 -8.35
N SER A 34 17.58 18.58 -9.02
CA SER A 34 17.68 19.92 -8.43
C SER A 34 16.48 20.28 -7.58
N GLY A 35 15.35 19.56 -7.72
CA GLY A 35 14.04 19.90 -7.16
C GLY A 35 13.19 20.79 -8.05
N ASP A 36 13.70 21.14 -9.23
CA ASP A 36 12.95 21.96 -10.20
C ASP A 36 11.82 21.15 -10.84
N TYR A 37 10.76 21.86 -11.25
CA TYR A 37 9.63 21.27 -11.96
C TYR A 37 10.09 20.65 -13.27
N ASN A 38 9.67 19.42 -13.54
CA ASN A 38 9.83 18.75 -14.81
C ASN A 38 8.48 18.62 -15.53
N SER A 39 7.55 17.89 -14.95
CA SER A 39 6.21 17.70 -15.51
C SER A 39 5.21 17.32 -14.40
N ALA A 40 3.93 17.44 -14.70
CA ALA A 40 2.86 16.97 -13.84
C ALA A 40 1.71 16.37 -14.66
N MET A 41 0.99 15.45 -14.05
CA MET A 41 -0.21 14.82 -14.57
C MET A 41 -1.28 14.84 -13.49
N THR A 42 -2.53 14.94 -13.88
CA THR A 42 -3.69 14.78 -13.00
C THR A 42 -4.49 13.56 -13.41
N ILE A 43 -5.10 12.91 -12.44
CA ILE A 43 -6.11 11.87 -12.62
C ILE A 43 -7.36 12.40 -11.92
N SER A 44 -8.40 12.59 -12.69
CA SER A 44 -9.65 13.20 -12.24
C SER A 44 -10.84 12.47 -12.83
N SER A 45 -11.98 12.65 -12.21
CA SER A 45 -13.27 12.10 -12.62
C SER A 45 -14.28 13.18 -12.92
N ASP A 46 -15.55 12.79 -13.03
CA ASP A 46 -16.67 13.70 -13.16
C ASP A 46 -16.85 14.58 -11.90
N GLU A 47 -17.48 15.75 -12.07
CA GLU A 47 -17.77 16.69 -10.99
C GLU A 47 -18.54 16.01 -9.83
N GLY A 48 -18.09 16.21 -8.59
CA GLY A 48 -18.67 15.64 -7.37
C GLY A 48 -17.96 14.37 -6.87
N CYS A 49 -16.81 14.04 -7.41
CA CYS A 49 -16.10 12.81 -7.17
C CYS A 49 -14.71 13.07 -6.58
N ASP A 50 -14.37 12.35 -5.52
CA ASP A 50 -13.06 12.50 -4.88
C ASP A 50 -12.15 11.30 -5.25
N GLU A 51 -10.95 11.58 -5.74
CA GLU A 51 -9.85 10.63 -5.89
C GLU A 51 -8.74 10.96 -4.91
N SER A 52 -8.04 9.92 -4.44
CA SER A 52 -6.92 10.09 -3.53
C SER A 52 -5.78 9.15 -3.86
N GLY A 53 -4.64 9.71 -4.22
CA GLY A 53 -3.35 8.99 -4.26
C GLY A 53 -2.79 8.88 -2.84
N ARG A 54 -2.53 7.67 -2.39
CA ARG A 54 -2.03 7.37 -1.03
C ARG A 54 -0.55 7.07 -1.01
N ASP A 55 -0.09 6.33 -2.01
CA ASP A 55 1.31 5.95 -2.11
C ASP A 55 1.76 5.90 -3.58
N ILE A 56 3.05 6.04 -3.80
CA ILE A 56 3.68 5.96 -5.11
C ILE A 56 4.99 5.19 -5.03
N TYR A 57 5.11 4.13 -5.83
CA TYR A 57 6.37 3.46 -6.10
C TYR A 57 7.00 3.98 -7.38
N VAL A 58 8.29 4.27 -7.32
CA VAL A 58 9.09 4.66 -8.48
C VAL A 58 10.26 3.69 -8.58
N GLY A 59 10.37 2.99 -9.67
CA GLY A 59 11.44 2.02 -9.90
C GLY A 59 12.85 2.65 -9.83
N PRO A 60 13.89 1.82 -9.69
CA PRO A 60 15.25 2.29 -9.41
C PRO A 60 15.92 3.00 -10.60
N ASN A 61 15.37 2.93 -11.79
CA ASN A 61 15.91 3.54 -13.00
C ASN A 61 15.17 4.85 -13.34
N TYR A 62 15.86 5.80 -13.98
CA TYR A 62 15.30 7.11 -14.34
C TYR A 62 14.08 7.04 -15.23
N ASP A 63 14.01 6.01 -16.09
CA ASP A 63 12.91 5.77 -17.03
C ASP A 63 11.89 4.77 -16.48
N SER A 64 11.91 4.49 -15.17
CA SER A 64 10.98 3.55 -14.56
C SER A 64 9.57 4.10 -14.50
N ASP A 65 8.61 3.22 -14.73
CA ASP A 65 7.21 3.53 -14.57
C ASP A 65 6.87 3.88 -13.12
N HIS A 66 5.80 4.64 -12.94
CA HIS A 66 5.30 5.06 -11.65
C HIS A 66 4.01 4.30 -11.35
N HIS A 67 3.92 3.75 -10.15
CA HIS A 67 2.76 3.00 -9.69
C HIS A 67 2.14 3.75 -8.52
N ILE A 68 0.90 4.16 -8.69
CA ILE A 68 0.16 4.95 -7.70
C ILE A 68 -1.00 4.11 -7.19
N THR A 69 -1.17 4.03 -5.89
CA THR A 69 -2.37 3.43 -5.29
C THR A 69 -3.15 4.43 -4.46
N GLY A 70 -4.42 4.15 -4.29
CA GLY A 70 -5.33 4.98 -3.52
C GLY A 70 -6.77 4.50 -3.64
N PHE A 71 -7.67 5.45 -3.80
CA PHE A 71 -9.09 5.16 -4.00
C PHE A 71 -9.78 6.23 -4.85
N HIS A 72 -10.94 5.87 -5.40
CA HIS A 72 -11.92 6.79 -5.96
C HIS A 72 -13.28 6.58 -5.29
N THR A 73 -14.11 7.64 -5.27
CA THR A 73 -15.41 7.57 -4.59
C THR A 73 -16.50 6.93 -5.47
N SER A 74 -17.55 6.47 -4.84
CA SER A 74 -18.67 5.81 -5.50
C SER A 74 -19.50 6.77 -6.37
N ASN A 75 -20.18 6.21 -7.36
CA ASN A 75 -20.98 6.88 -8.39
C ASN A 75 -20.16 7.80 -9.31
N CYS A 76 -18.91 7.52 -9.47
CA CYS A 76 -17.93 8.28 -10.23
C CYS A 76 -17.42 7.50 -11.43
N THR A 77 -17.05 8.23 -12.46
CA THR A 77 -16.39 7.67 -13.64
C THR A 77 -15.10 8.44 -13.90
N ILE A 78 -13.99 7.72 -13.95
CA ILE A 78 -12.69 8.25 -14.37
C ILE A 78 -12.47 7.88 -15.82
N ASP A 79 -12.25 8.86 -16.69
CA ASP A 79 -11.86 8.61 -18.07
C ASP A 79 -10.34 8.65 -18.21
N PHE A 80 -9.73 7.49 -18.35
CA PHE A 80 -8.29 7.37 -18.61
C PHE A 80 -7.93 7.55 -20.08
N GLY A 81 -8.92 7.68 -20.95
CA GLY A 81 -8.75 7.82 -22.39
C GLY A 81 -8.19 6.59 -23.10
N GLY A 82 -8.05 6.70 -24.41
CA GLY A 82 -7.36 5.71 -25.26
C GLY A 82 -7.91 4.29 -25.14
N SER A 83 -7.03 3.32 -24.99
CA SER A 83 -7.37 1.89 -24.90
C SER A 83 -7.84 1.45 -23.50
N ILE A 84 -7.65 2.27 -22.50
CA ILE A 84 -8.04 1.96 -21.10
C ILE A 84 -9.51 2.29 -20.90
N GLY A 85 -9.96 3.43 -21.47
CA GLY A 85 -11.36 3.84 -21.40
C GLY A 85 -11.79 4.33 -20.02
N GLU A 86 -13.08 4.19 -19.75
CA GLU A 86 -13.72 4.65 -18.52
C GLU A 86 -13.72 3.60 -17.43
N LEU A 87 -13.43 4.03 -16.20
CA LEU A 87 -13.60 3.25 -14.97
C LEU A 87 -14.77 3.83 -14.18
N SER A 88 -15.84 3.06 -14.03
CA SER A 88 -16.93 3.40 -13.12
C SER A 88 -16.69 2.74 -11.76
N SER A 89 -17.11 3.42 -10.69
CA SER A 89 -17.09 2.89 -9.33
C SER A 89 -17.99 1.65 -9.18
N PHE A 90 -17.76 0.87 -8.14
CA PHE A 90 -18.42 -0.42 -7.92
C PHE A 90 -19.55 -0.38 -6.89
N GLY A 91 -19.93 0.81 -6.44
CA GLY A 91 -20.91 1.06 -5.39
C GLY A 91 -20.26 1.24 -4.02
N GLY A 92 -21.07 1.53 -3.00
CA GLY A 92 -20.54 1.77 -1.66
C GLY A 92 -19.97 3.17 -1.47
N GLY A 93 -18.83 3.29 -0.81
CA GLY A 93 -18.18 4.56 -0.49
C GLY A 93 -16.95 4.82 -1.36
N GLN A 94 -15.86 4.15 -1.07
CA GLN A 94 -14.59 4.30 -1.77
C GLN A 94 -14.18 2.95 -2.34
N ASP A 95 -13.59 2.95 -3.52
CA ASP A 95 -13.11 1.77 -4.20
C ASP A 95 -11.61 1.87 -4.47
N ILE A 96 -10.90 0.74 -4.39
CA ILE A 96 -9.45 0.63 -4.61
C ILE A 96 -9.12 1.06 -6.02
N LEU A 97 -8.13 1.93 -6.15
CA LEU A 97 -7.55 2.36 -7.42
C LEU A 97 -6.04 2.11 -7.39
N MET A 98 -5.50 1.52 -8.46
CA MET A 98 -4.08 1.48 -8.75
C MET A 98 -3.86 1.86 -10.22
N VAL A 99 -2.93 2.77 -10.45
CA VAL A 99 -2.61 3.29 -11.79
C VAL A 99 -1.12 3.14 -12.04
N ARG A 100 -0.75 2.51 -13.16
CA ARG A 100 0.60 2.51 -13.69
C ARG A 100 0.74 3.63 -14.71
N VAL A 101 1.65 4.54 -14.46
CA VAL A 101 2.01 5.62 -15.38
C VAL A 101 3.33 5.28 -16.05
N VAL A 102 3.31 5.15 -17.37
CA VAL A 102 4.50 4.92 -18.19
C VAL A 102 5.26 6.24 -18.33
N ASN A 103 6.51 6.24 -17.88
CA ASN A 103 7.36 7.43 -17.85
C ASN A 103 8.05 7.66 -19.20
N ASN A 104 7.30 8.15 -20.14
CA ASN A 104 7.79 8.60 -21.46
C ASN A 104 8.04 10.11 -21.46
N SER A 105 8.52 10.65 -22.59
CA SER A 105 8.66 12.10 -22.80
C SER A 105 7.36 12.89 -22.54
N VAL A 106 6.22 12.26 -22.74
CA VAL A 106 4.90 12.68 -22.25
C VAL A 106 4.36 11.48 -21.47
N PRO A 107 4.17 11.59 -20.12
CA PRO A 107 3.65 10.51 -19.32
C PRO A 107 2.27 10.05 -19.79
N THR A 108 2.05 8.74 -19.82
CA THR A 108 0.79 8.13 -20.27
C THR A 108 0.35 7.04 -19.30
N ILE A 109 -0.95 6.80 -19.20
CA ILE A 109 -1.48 5.69 -18.40
C ILE A 109 -1.17 4.37 -19.13
N GLY A 110 -0.44 3.50 -18.46
CA GLY A 110 -0.07 2.17 -18.99
C GLY A 110 -1.13 1.12 -18.73
N CYS A 111 -1.61 1.04 -17.50
CA CYS A 111 -2.74 0.19 -17.11
C CYS A 111 -3.35 0.68 -15.79
N VAL A 112 -4.56 0.21 -15.52
CA VAL A 112 -5.34 0.52 -14.33
C VAL A 112 -5.86 -0.78 -13.71
N TYR A 113 -5.82 -0.86 -12.40
CA TYR A 113 -6.51 -1.89 -11.63
C TYR A 113 -7.48 -1.23 -10.66
N ALA A 114 -8.67 -1.80 -10.56
CA ALA A 114 -9.66 -1.36 -9.59
C ALA A 114 -10.41 -2.55 -8.99
N ALA A 115 -10.73 -2.39 -7.71
CA ALA A 115 -11.42 -3.39 -6.92
C ALA A 115 -12.27 -2.70 -5.86
N GLY A 116 -13.33 -3.35 -5.42
CA GLY A 116 -14.18 -2.79 -4.39
C GLY A 116 -15.56 -3.40 -4.36
N GLY A 117 -16.47 -2.75 -3.64
CA GLY A 117 -17.80 -3.24 -3.42
C GLY A 117 -18.70 -2.28 -2.65
N SER A 118 -19.49 -2.80 -1.72
CA SER A 118 -20.48 -1.98 -0.99
C SER A 118 -19.86 -1.19 0.19
N GLY A 119 -18.58 -1.35 0.46
CA GLY A 119 -17.88 -0.75 1.59
C GLY A 119 -17.02 0.46 1.22
N ASN A 120 -16.10 0.78 2.13
CA ASN A 120 -14.97 1.65 1.84
C ASN A 120 -13.75 0.76 1.65
N ASP A 121 -13.23 0.76 0.44
CA ASP A 121 -12.13 -0.07 0.01
C ASP A 121 -11.00 0.85 -0.48
N ARG A 122 -9.78 0.69 0.04
CA ARG A 122 -8.67 1.62 -0.25
C ARG A 122 -7.36 0.87 -0.44
N GLY A 123 -6.61 1.21 -1.49
CA GLY A 123 -5.18 0.92 -1.56
C GLY A 123 -4.43 1.95 -0.71
N LEU A 124 -3.51 1.48 0.13
CA LEU A 124 -2.76 2.33 1.07
C LEU A 124 -1.26 2.35 0.77
N SER A 125 -0.69 1.26 0.29
CA SER A 125 0.71 1.22 -0.13
C SER A 125 0.91 0.30 -1.33
N VAL A 126 1.92 0.61 -2.15
CA VAL A 126 2.26 -0.08 -3.39
C VAL A 126 3.77 -0.30 -3.51
N THR A 127 4.16 -1.48 -3.98
CA THR A 127 5.54 -1.81 -4.36
C THR A 127 5.58 -2.66 -5.62
N VAL A 128 6.77 -2.82 -6.21
CA VAL A 128 6.97 -3.57 -7.46
C VAL A 128 8.20 -4.47 -7.34
N ASP A 129 8.10 -5.72 -7.78
CA ASP A 129 9.25 -6.64 -7.83
C ASP A 129 10.13 -6.43 -9.08
N SER A 130 11.22 -7.20 -9.16
CA SER A 130 12.16 -7.12 -10.28
C SER A 130 11.59 -7.61 -11.62
N ASN A 131 10.44 -8.28 -11.61
CA ASN A 131 9.72 -8.75 -12.80
C ASN A 131 8.56 -7.82 -13.18
N GLU A 132 8.51 -6.63 -12.58
CA GLU A 132 7.43 -5.63 -12.76
C GLU A 132 6.06 -6.11 -12.29
N ASN A 133 5.98 -7.12 -11.41
CA ASN A 133 4.73 -7.43 -10.74
C ASN A 133 4.47 -6.39 -9.66
N ILE A 134 3.22 -5.96 -9.56
CA ILE A 134 2.77 -4.89 -8.68
C ILE A 134 2.08 -5.51 -7.47
N TYR A 135 2.39 -5.01 -6.28
CA TYR A 135 1.79 -5.44 -5.03
C TYR A 135 1.14 -4.26 -4.35
N VAL A 136 -0.13 -4.41 -3.96
CA VAL A 136 -0.88 -3.36 -3.26
C VAL A 136 -1.43 -3.95 -1.97
N THR A 137 -1.29 -3.21 -0.88
CA THR A 137 -1.96 -3.50 0.40
C THR A 137 -2.92 -2.37 0.76
N GLY A 138 -3.84 -2.67 1.65
CA GLY A 138 -4.81 -1.70 2.13
C GLY A 138 -5.92 -2.32 2.94
N ILE A 139 -7.13 -1.79 2.80
CA ILE A 139 -8.33 -2.20 3.51
C ILE A 139 -9.49 -2.44 2.55
N PHE A 140 -10.37 -3.36 2.95
CA PHE A 140 -11.69 -3.51 2.37
C PHE A 140 -12.75 -3.74 3.45
N ARG A 141 -13.98 -3.36 3.17
CA ARG A 141 -15.10 -3.49 4.09
C ARG A 141 -16.32 -4.09 3.41
N ASN A 142 -17.06 -4.95 4.15
CA ASN A 142 -18.16 -5.76 3.61
C ASN A 142 -17.64 -6.70 2.50
N THR A 143 -18.40 -6.88 1.42
CA THR A 143 -17.97 -7.73 0.31
C THR A 143 -17.33 -6.89 -0.78
N ALA A 144 -16.04 -7.11 -1.01
CA ALA A 144 -15.29 -6.55 -2.12
C ALA A 144 -15.09 -7.60 -3.22
N THR A 145 -15.13 -7.15 -4.47
CA THR A 145 -14.74 -7.93 -5.64
C THR A 145 -13.41 -7.41 -6.13
N PHE A 146 -12.39 -8.21 -5.98
CA PHE A 146 -11.08 -8.01 -6.58
C PHE A 146 -11.16 -8.43 -8.04
N ASN A 147 -10.45 -7.72 -8.93
CA ASN A 147 -10.48 -8.03 -10.35
C ASN A 147 -11.72 -7.51 -11.11
N ARG A 148 -12.16 -6.32 -10.80
CA ARG A 148 -13.23 -5.65 -11.54
C ARG A 148 -12.74 -4.93 -12.78
N HIS A 149 -11.50 -4.47 -12.76
CA HIS A 149 -10.82 -3.86 -13.88
C HIS A 149 -9.34 -4.31 -13.88
N PRO A 150 -8.74 -4.74 -15.03
CA PRO A 150 -9.35 -4.76 -16.37
C PRO A 150 -10.47 -5.79 -16.53
N LEU A 151 -11.39 -5.52 -17.42
CA LEU A 151 -12.56 -6.38 -17.67
C LEU A 151 -12.18 -7.74 -18.26
N GLY A 152 -13.01 -8.75 -18.02
CA GLY A 152 -12.85 -10.09 -18.62
C GLY A 152 -12.05 -11.09 -17.80
N GLN A 153 -11.57 -10.69 -16.63
CA GLN A 153 -10.90 -11.57 -15.68
C GLN A 153 -11.91 -12.34 -14.81
N THR A 154 -11.48 -13.45 -14.20
CA THR A 154 -12.31 -14.17 -13.22
C THR A 154 -12.43 -13.36 -11.94
N ALA A 155 -13.64 -13.04 -11.54
CA ALA A 155 -13.90 -12.30 -10.31
C ALA A 155 -13.46 -13.11 -9.07
N VAL A 156 -12.72 -12.45 -8.15
CA VAL A 156 -12.40 -12.98 -6.84
C VAL A 156 -13.09 -12.09 -5.81
N THR A 157 -13.94 -12.69 -4.97
CA THR A 157 -14.65 -11.96 -3.91
C THR A 157 -14.14 -12.34 -2.55
N ALA A 158 -14.04 -11.36 -1.65
CA ALA A 158 -13.83 -11.56 -0.23
C ALA A 158 -14.84 -10.75 0.57
N THR A 159 -15.16 -11.25 1.76
CA THR A 159 -16.08 -10.56 2.69
C THR A 159 -15.32 -10.34 4.00
N SER A 160 -15.32 -9.10 4.49
CA SER A 160 -14.69 -8.78 5.76
C SER A 160 -15.42 -9.49 6.90
N GLN A 161 -14.66 -9.91 7.91
CA GLN A 161 -15.18 -10.70 9.04
C GLN A 161 -15.77 -9.82 10.16
N GLY A 162 -15.56 -8.51 10.07
CA GLY A 162 -16.03 -7.56 11.09
C GLY A 162 -16.09 -6.16 10.54
N GLY A 163 -15.14 -5.33 10.95
CA GLY A 163 -14.97 -3.97 10.46
C GLY A 163 -14.36 -3.92 9.06
N SER A 164 -13.22 -3.28 8.95
CA SER A 164 -12.40 -3.32 7.74
C SER A 164 -11.32 -4.38 7.91
N ASP A 165 -11.15 -5.27 6.93
CA ASP A 165 -10.08 -6.26 6.90
C ASP A 165 -8.96 -5.80 5.96
N MET A 166 -7.73 -6.24 6.23
CA MET A 166 -6.60 -5.99 5.34
C MET A 166 -6.63 -6.89 4.11
N PHE A 167 -6.05 -6.40 3.02
CA PHE A 167 -5.78 -7.21 1.83
C PHE A 167 -4.36 -7.00 1.31
N ILE A 168 -3.87 -7.97 0.54
CA ILE A 168 -2.73 -7.84 -0.36
C ILE A 168 -3.14 -8.43 -1.71
N VAL A 169 -2.90 -7.71 -2.80
CA VAL A 169 -3.05 -8.22 -4.16
C VAL A 169 -1.70 -8.22 -4.87
N LYS A 170 -1.46 -9.23 -5.68
CA LYS A 170 -0.40 -9.25 -6.68
C LYS A 170 -1.01 -9.12 -8.06
N LEU A 171 -0.50 -8.19 -8.84
CA LEU A 171 -0.83 -7.98 -10.24
C LEU A 171 0.41 -8.24 -11.09
N ASN A 172 0.24 -8.63 -12.34
CA ASN A 172 1.35 -8.61 -13.30
C ASN A 172 1.57 -7.16 -13.85
N SER A 173 2.57 -6.98 -14.68
CA SER A 173 2.91 -5.68 -15.30
C SER A 173 1.81 -5.11 -16.23
N SER A 174 0.81 -5.91 -16.58
CA SER A 174 -0.39 -5.49 -17.31
C SER A 174 -1.59 -5.18 -16.40
N CYS A 175 -1.38 -5.08 -15.09
CA CYS A 175 -2.40 -4.88 -14.07
C CYS A 175 -3.41 -6.04 -13.93
N GLU A 176 -3.07 -7.24 -14.40
CA GLU A 176 -3.93 -8.42 -14.26
C GLU A 176 -3.68 -9.11 -12.92
N LEU A 177 -4.77 -9.40 -12.20
CA LEU A 177 -4.72 -10.04 -10.89
C LEU A 177 -4.10 -11.45 -10.96
N GLN A 178 -3.10 -11.70 -10.13
CA GLN A 178 -2.47 -13.00 -9.99
C GLN A 178 -3.00 -13.75 -8.76
N TRP A 179 -3.06 -13.09 -7.62
CA TRP A 179 -3.64 -13.62 -6.39
C TRP A 179 -4.10 -12.50 -5.45
N VAL A 180 -4.99 -12.88 -4.53
CA VAL A 180 -5.47 -12.06 -3.40
C VAL A 180 -5.16 -12.80 -2.11
N TYR A 181 -4.66 -12.10 -1.12
CA TYR A 181 -4.58 -12.52 0.27
C TYR A 181 -5.40 -11.56 1.12
N THR A 182 -6.12 -12.08 2.10
CA THR A 182 -6.87 -11.28 3.07
C THR A 182 -6.65 -11.82 4.47
N ALA A 183 -6.62 -10.93 5.45
CA ALA A 183 -6.63 -11.28 6.86
C ALA A 183 -7.49 -10.28 7.62
N GLY A 184 -8.28 -10.79 8.55
CA GLY A 184 -9.17 -9.98 9.35
C GLY A 184 -9.82 -10.75 10.48
N GLY A 185 -10.46 -10.00 11.36
CA GLY A 185 -11.16 -10.49 12.54
C GLY A 185 -12.48 -9.77 12.77
N SER A 186 -12.96 -9.76 14.02
CA SER A 186 -14.24 -9.11 14.34
C SER A 186 -14.19 -7.59 14.39
N GLU A 187 -13.00 -7.00 14.33
CA GLU A 187 -12.76 -5.55 14.46
C GLU A 187 -12.14 -5.00 13.17
N ASN A 188 -11.11 -4.15 13.26
CA ASN A 188 -10.46 -3.54 12.09
C ASN A 188 -9.01 -3.99 11.97
N GLU A 189 -8.61 -4.30 10.74
CA GLU A 189 -7.24 -4.61 10.33
C GLU A 189 -6.85 -3.75 9.12
N PHE A 190 -5.69 -3.09 9.19
CA PHE A 190 -5.22 -2.20 8.15
C PHE A 190 -3.81 -2.59 7.72
N GLY A 191 -3.60 -2.78 6.42
CA GLY A 191 -2.26 -2.92 5.83
C GLY A 191 -1.76 -1.55 5.38
N TYR A 192 -0.80 -0.97 6.10
CA TYR A 192 -0.31 0.39 5.82
C TYR A 192 0.92 0.43 4.93
N GLY A 193 1.84 -0.52 5.08
CA GLY A 193 3.07 -0.58 4.30
C GLY A 193 3.29 -1.95 3.67
N ILE A 194 3.89 -2.00 2.49
CA ILE A 194 4.23 -3.22 1.76
C ILE A 194 5.57 -3.07 1.04
N ASP A 195 6.39 -4.13 1.09
CA ASP A 195 7.57 -4.24 0.25
C ASP A 195 7.87 -5.70 -0.10
N VAL A 196 8.77 -5.91 -1.07
CA VAL A 196 9.16 -7.23 -1.56
C VAL A 196 10.68 -7.41 -1.51
N ASP A 197 11.12 -8.62 -1.19
CA ASP A 197 12.55 -8.96 -1.28
C ASP A 197 12.94 -9.44 -2.69
N ARG A 198 14.23 -9.66 -2.91
CA ARG A 198 14.79 -10.16 -4.19
C ARG A 198 14.31 -11.56 -4.58
N PHE A 199 13.63 -12.28 -3.70
CA PHE A 199 13.05 -13.59 -3.94
C PHE A 199 11.54 -13.49 -4.16
N ASP A 200 11.03 -12.27 -4.32
CA ASP A 200 9.61 -11.93 -4.47
C ASP A 200 8.76 -12.36 -3.26
N ASN A 201 9.38 -12.56 -2.06
CA ASN A 201 8.60 -12.67 -0.84
C ASN A 201 8.05 -11.30 -0.48
N VAL A 202 6.80 -11.28 -0.01
CA VAL A 202 6.05 -10.07 0.31
C VAL A 202 6.08 -9.83 1.80
N TYR A 203 6.33 -8.61 2.19
CA TYR A 203 6.29 -8.16 3.57
C TYR A 203 5.28 -7.02 3.70
N ALA A 204 4.41 -7.12 4.68
CA ALA A 204 3.43 -6.08 4.97
C ALA A 204 3.45 -5.73 6.45
N THR A 205 3.15 -4.48 6.76
CA THR A 205 2.97 -4.00 8.13
C THR A 205 1.69 -3.19 8.26
N GLY A 206 1.21 -3.06 9.48
CA GLY A 206 -0.01 -2.32 9.75
C GLY A 206 -0.47 -2.51 11.19
N VAL A 207 -1.77 -2.49 11.38
CA VAL A 207 -2.44 -2.69 12.67
C VAL A 207 -3.51 -3.76 12.61
N PHE A 208 -3.76 -4.39 13.74
CA PHE A 208 -4.89 -5.29 13.92
C PHE A 208 -5.50 -5.11 15.31
N LYS A 209 -6.77 -5.43 15.41
CA LYS A 209 -7.51 -5.38 16.69
C LYS A 209 -8.24 -6.69 16.93
N SER A 210 -8.36 -7.07 18.23
CA SER A 210 -9.02 -8.33 18.61
C SER A 210 -8.23 -9.56 18.14
N THR A 211 -8.89 -10.61 17.67
CA THR A 211 -8.27 -11.88 17.26
C THR A 211 -8.33 -12.04 15.76
N VAL A 212 -7.18 -12.26 15.13
CA VAL A 212 -7.00 -12.41 13.68
C VAL A 212 -6.22 -13.68 13.37
N ASP A 213 -6.63 -14.41 12.33
CA ASP A 213 -5.81 -15.46 11.72
C ASP A 213 -5.15 -14.93 10.43
N PHE A 214 -3.85 -14.71 10.51
CA PHE A 214 -3.02 -14.33 9.35
C PHE A 214 -2.60 -15.54 8.49
N GLY A 215 -3.15 -16.74 8.77
CA GLY A 215 -2.84 -17.98 8.06
C GLY A 215 -1.93 -18.94 8.81
N GLY A 216 -1.48 -18.58 10.01
CA GLY A 216 -0.64 -19.39 10.90
C GLY A 216 -1.34 -19.77 12.21
N GLY A 217 -2.63 -19.51 12.31
CA GLY A 217 -3.42 -19.63 13.53
C GLY A 217 -3.68 -18.26 14.16
N ASN A 218 -4.58 -18.25 15.10
CA ASN A 218 -5.06 -17.02 15.76
C ASN A 218 -3.97 -16.32 16.56
N VAL A 219 -3.84 -15.01 16.34
CA VAL A 219 -3.13 -14.07 17.20
C VAL A 219 -4.13 -13.05 17.75
N THR A 220 -3.95 -12.60 18.99
CA THR A 220 -4.89 -11.70 19.65
C THR A 220 -4.14 -10.44 20.09
N ALA A 221 -4.67 -9.28 19.72
CA ALA A 221 -4.16 -8.00 20.16
C ALA A 221 -4.30 -7.82 21.66
N SER A 222 -3.31 -7.19 22.27
CA SER A 222 -3.26 -6.93 23.71
C SER A 222 -4.28 -5.86 24.11
N GLY A 223 -4.71 -5.84 25.35
CA GLY A 223 -5.49 -4.75 25.97
C GLY A 223 -6.82 -4.36 25.32
N GLY A 224 -7.11 -4.84 24.10
CA GLY A 224 -8.27 -4.42 23.31
C GLY A 224 -8.02 -3.15 22.47
N ASP A 225 -6.78 -2.72 22.36
CA ASP A 225 -6.29 -1.63 21.54
C ASP A 225 -5.72 -2.16 20.22
N PHE A 226 -5.13 -1.30 19.37
CA PHE A 226 -4.49 -1.74 18.14
C PHE A 226 -3.05 -2.17 18.40
N ASP A 227 -2.69 -3.39 18.00
CA ASP A 227 -1.32 -3.85 17.95
C ASP A 227 -0.75 -3.74 16.53
N ALA A 228 0.55 -3.43 16.43
CA ALA A 228 1.25 -3.48 15.17
C ALA A 228 1.57 -4.92 14.74
N PHE A 229 1.61 -5.17 13.44
CA PHE A 229 2.08 -6.44 12.90
C PHE A 229 3.14 -6.25 11.81
N THR A 230 3.97 -7.27 11.61
CA THR A 230 4.79 -7.49 10.42
C THR A 230 4.52 -8.90 9.91
N LEU A 231 4.04 -9.00 8.68
CA LEU A 231 3.62 -10.23 8.00
C LEU A 231 4.59 -10.57 6.87
N LYS A 232 4.90 -11.85 6.69
CA LYS A 232 5.58 -12.37 5.50
C LYS A 232 4.70 -13.37 4.77
N LEU A 233 4.56 -13.18 3.46
CA LEU A 233 4.07 -14.18 2.51
C LEU A 233 5.22 -14.60 1.56
N ASN A 234 5.13 -15.78 0.97
CA ASN A 234 6.01 -16.11 -0.14
C ASN A 234 5.52 -15.49 -1.46
N SER A 235 6.26 -15.65 -2.54
CA SER A 235 5.94 -15.10 -3.88
C SER A 235 4.60 -15.55 -4.47
N SER A 236 4.01 -16.64 -3.92
CA SER A 236 2.69 -17.16 -4.31
C SER A 236 1.56 -16.71 -3.39
N GLY A 237 1.81 -15.76 -2.47
CA GLY A 237 0.82 -15.26 -1.51
C GLY A 237 0.53 -16.19 -0.33
N VAL A 238 1.38 -17.20 -0.08
CA VAL A 238 1.18 -18.16 1.02
C VAL A 238 1.89 -17.67 2.27
N PHE A 239 1.16 -17.67 3.39
CA PHE A 239 1.66 -17.29 4.72
C PHE A 239 2.97 -18.00 5.08
N GLN A 240 3.91 -17.26 5.64
CA GLN A 240 5.16 -17.77 6.17
C GLN A 240 5.28 -17.51 7.67
N TRP A 241 5.12 -16.31 8.11
CA TRP A 241 5.11 -15.90 9.51
C TRP A 241 4.45 -14.53 9.71
N VAL A 242 4.03 -14.26 10.94
CA VAL A 242 3.64 -12.94 11.43
C VAL A 242 4.35 -12.65 12.75
N ARG A 243 4.75 -11.41 12.95
CA ARG A 243 5.20 -10.85 14.23
C ARG A 243 4.23 -9.76 14.65
N THR A 244 3.83 -9.78 15.88
CA THR A 244 2.93 -8.78 16.46
C THR A 244 3.65 -8.06 17.57
N PHE A 245 3.39 -6.78 17.71
CA PHE A 245 3.97 -5.91 18.70
C PHE A 245 2.85 -5.09 19.31
N GLY A 246 2.66 -5.23 20.60
CA GLY A 246 1.66 -4.55 21.39
C GLY A 246 1.74 -4.96 22.83
N ASP A 247 1.33 -4.07 23.71
CA ASP A 247 1.21 -4.32 25.14
C ASP A 247 0.05 -3.46 25.69
N ASP A 248 -0.44 -3.75 26.88
CA ASP A 248 -1.58 -3.04 27.48
C ASP A 248 -1.07 -1.97 28.49
N PRO A 249 -1.61 -0.73 28.44
CA PRO A 249 -2.53 -0.14 27.48
C PRO A 249 -1.77 0.72 26.44
N GLY A 250 -2.19 0.70 25.16
CA GLY A 250 -1.71 1.59 24.14
C GLY A 250 -1.96 1.10 22.71
N ASP A 251 -1.98 2.02 21.76
CA ASP A 251 -2.02 1.67 20.34
C ASP A 251 -0.60 1.63 19.76
N GLU A 252 -0.27 0.56 19.05
CA GLU A 252 0.93 0.41 18.25
C GLU A 252 0.58 0.34 16.78
N THR A 253 1.32 1.09 15.96
CA THR A 253 1.07 1.16 14.53
C THR A 253 2.33 0.86 13.75
N GLY A 254 2.30 -0.12 12.84
CA GLY A 254 3.31 -0.27 11.81
C GLY A 254 2.92 0.57 10.61
N ASN A 255 3.63 1.69 10.37
CA ASN A 255 3.26 2.65 9.33
C ASN A 255 3.84 2.30 7.97
N ASP A 256 5.09 1.81 7.94
CA ASP A 256 5.76 1.46 6.69
C ASP A 256 6.84 0.39 6.90
N ILE A 257 7.21 -0.30 5.82
CA ILE A 257 8.18 -1.39 5.82
C ILE A 257 9.06 -1.33 4.58
N ALA A 258 10.35 -1.62 4.76
CA ALA A 258 11.31 -1.75 3.66
C ALA A 258 12.11 -3.05 3.79
N ALA A 259 12.17 -3.81 2.69
CA ALA A 259 13.01 -4.99 2.53
C ALA A 259 14.27 -4.63 1.76
N PHE A 260 15.44 -4.85 2.32
CA PHE A 260 16.67 -4.47 1.64
C PHE A 260 17.77 -5.52 1.74
N HIS A 261 18.61 -5.51 0.70
CA HIS A 261 19.80 -6.32 0.61
C HIS A 261 21.05 -5.46 0.70
N ARG A 262 21.98 -5.87 1.51
CA ARG A 262 23.32 -5.29 1.52
C ARG A 262 24.36 -6.31 1.07
N TYR A 263 25.03 -6.00 -0.04
CA TYR A 263 26.24 -6.71 -0.43
C TYR A 263 27.45 -6.07 0.24
N GLN A 264 28.21 -6.83 1.04
CA GLN A 264 29.54 -6.37 1.42
C GLN A 264 30.52 -6.62 0.24
N THR A 265 30.91 -5.54 -0.41
CA THR A 265 31.98 -5.55 -1.41
C THR A 265 33.34 -5.50 -0.70
N GLY A 266 34.25 -6.41 -1.02
CA GLY A 266 35.66 -6.33 -0.55
C GLY A 266 36.24 -7.59 0.10
N GLN A 267 35.51 -8.69 0.19
CA GLN A 267 36.05 -9.99 0.63
C GLN A 267 36.03 -10.99 -0.52
N PRO A 268 37.15 -11.61 -0.88
CA PRO A 268 37.26 -12.43 -2.09
C PRO A 268 36.58 -13.82 -2.03
N CYS A 269 35.99 -14.21 -0.92
CA CYS A 269 35.46 -15.58 -0.79
C CYS A 269 34.10 -15.75 -0.11
N CYS A 270 33.47 -14.68 0.44
CA CYS A 270 32.18 -14.83 1.12
C CYS A 270 31.34 -13.57 0.96
N LEU A 271 30.32 -13.63 0.11
CA LEU A 271 29.24 -12.64 0.10
C LEU A 271 28.42 -12.84 1.39
N ILE A 272 28.63 -12.02 2.40
CA ILE A 272 27.72 -11.96 3.54
C ILE A 272 26.51 -11.14 3.06
N ASN A 273 25.43 -11.85 2.78
CA ASN A 273 24.16 -11.23 2.45
C ASN A 273 23.47 -10.87 3.77
N TYR A 274 23.29 -9.58 4.00
CA TYR A 274 22.42 -9.10 5.07
C TYR A 274 21.04 -8.84 4.47
N ASP A 275 20.14 -9.77 4.71
CA ASP A 275 18.74 -9.68 4.29
C ASP A 275 17.96 -9.14 5.48
N ASN A 276 17.54 -7.89 5.42
CA ASN A 276 16.92 -7.19 6.53
C ASN A 276 15.60 -6.54 6.13
N LEU A 277 14.73 -6.43 7.13
CA LEU A 277 13.52 -5.62 7.09
C LEU A 277 13.71 -4.46 8.06
N ILE A 278 13.24 -3.29 7.66
CA ILE A 278 13.03 -2.16 8.57
C ILE A 278 11.54 -1.88 8.58
N THR A 279 10.93 -1.97 9.75
CA THR A 279 9.57 -1.50 9.99
C THR A 279 9.66 -0.22 10.80
N VAL A 280 8.91 0.79 10.40
CA VAL A 280 8.77 2.04 11.13
C VAL A 280 7.33 2.21 11.58
N GLY A 281 7.15 2.85 12.72
CA GLY A 281 5.82 3.05 13.26
C GLY A 281 5.81 3.91 14.50
N ASP A 282 4.69 3.92 15.17
CA ASP A 282 4.50 4.64 16.44
C ASP A 282 3.90 3.72 17.50
N PHE A 283 4.14 4.05 18.77
CA PHE A 283 3.64 3.32 19.90
C PHE A 283 3.31 4.25 21.05
N ASN A 284 2.33 3.85 21.85
CA ASN A 284 1.95 4.55 23.07
C ASN A 284 1.95 3.55 24.24
N GLY A 285 2.44 3.97 25.40
CA GLY A 285 2.54 3.08 26.57
C GLY A 285 3.88 2.36 26.66
N THR A 286 3.87 1.10 27.01
CA THR A 286 5.08 0.26 27.19
C THR A 286 4.98 -0.96 26.28
N VAL A 287 5.95 -1.16 25.39
CA VAL A 287 5.98 -2.26 24.41
C VAL A 287 7.28 -3.04 24.50
N ASP A 288 7.21 -4.36 24.45
CA ASP A 288 8.36 -5.24 24.23
C ASP A 288 8.48 -5.59 22.75
N PHE A 289 9.41 -4.92 22.05
CA PHE A 289 9.76 -5.26 20.68
C PHE A 289 10.68 -6.49 20.56
N GLY A 290 10.91 -7.25 21.68
CA GLY A 290 11.70 -8.48 21.72
C GLY A 290 13.09 -8.33 22.34
N ASN A 291 13.48 -7.13 22.75
CA ASN A 291 14.72 -6.82 23.47
C ASN A 291 14.48 -6.18 24.85
N GLY A 292 13.28 -6.35 25.38
CA GLY A 292 12.82 -5.76 26.64
C GLY A 292 11.95 -4.53 26.44
N ASN A 293 11.27 -4.14 27.50
CA ASN A 293 10.25 -3.09 27.48
C ASN A 293 10.84 -1.71 27.20
N ILE A 294 10.21 -0.99 26.27
CA ILE A 294 10.43 0.42 25.98
C ILE A 294 9.13 1.16 26.31
N THR A 295 9.22 2.28 27.03
CA THR A 295 8.05 3.08 27.43
C THR A 295 8.10 4.43 26.72
N SER A 296 6.97 4.84 26.14
CA SER A 296 6.81 6.16 25.53
C SER A 296 6.93 7.28 26.57
N ASN A 297 7.49 8.43 26.18
CA ASN A 297 7.87 9.49 27.12
C ASN A 297 6.69 10.34 27.64
N SER A 298 5.50 10.15 27.12
CA SER A 298 4.32 10.96 27.50
C SER A 298 3.03 10.24 27.12
N SER A 299 1.90 10.90 27.28
CA SER A 299 0.61 10.44 26.77
C SER A 299 0.45 10.54 25.24
N SER A 300 1.50 10.94 24.54
CA SER A 300 1.59 10.97 23.06
C SER A 300 2.37 9.77 22.54
N ALA A 301 2.08 9.34 21.34
CA ALA A 301 2.83 8.28 20.69
C ALA A 301 4.30 8.69 20.43
N ASP A 302 5.22 7.76 20.63
CA ASP A 302 6.62 7.87 20.24
C ASP A 302 6.87 6.99 19.00
N MET A 303 7.84 7.37 18.18
CA MET A 303 8.20 6.62 16.98
C MET A 303 9.14 5.45 17.32
N PHE A 304 8.95 4.32 16.64
CA PHE A 304 9.92 3.22 16.64
C PHE A 304 10.50 2.94 15.25
N ILE A 305 11.71 2.38 15.26
CA ILE A 305 12.34 1.76 14.09
C ILE A 305 12.78 0.37 14.51
N LEU A 306 12.23 -0.65 13.88
CA LEU A 306 12.48 -2.04 14.18
C LEU A 306 13.20 -2.71 13.02
N LYS A 307 14.33 -3.38 13.34
CA LYS A 307 15.08 -4.16 12.37
C LYS A 307 14.80 -5.65 12.60
N LEU A 308 14.40 -6.34 11.54
CA LEU A 308 14.18 -7.78 11.51
C LEU A 308 15.03 -8.43 10.41
N ASN A 309 15.45 -9.66 10.60
CA ASN A 309 15.90 -10.46 9.46
C ASN A 309 14.72 -11.07 8.69
N PHE A 310 14.96 -11.66 7.54
CA PHE A 310 13.88 -12.25 6.70
C PHE A 310 13.18 -13.47 7.30
N SER A 311 13.66 -13.96 8.44
CA SER A 311 12.99 -14.99 9.25
C SER A 311 12.10 -14.39 10.35
N GLY A 312 12.01 -13.05 10.42
CA GLY A 312 11.22 -12.33 11.41
C GLY A 312 11.87 -12.23 12.80
N ASN A 313 13.17 -12.50 12.92
CA ASN A 313 13.87 -12.31 14.18
C ASN A 313 14.40 -10.87 14.28
N ILE A 314 14.30 -10.29 15.45
CA ILE A 314 14.79 -8.94 15.78
C ILE A 314 16.32 -8.96 15.81
N GLU A 315 16.96 -7.90 15.26
CA GLU A 315 18.42 -7.72 15.20
C GLU A 315 18.89 -6.45 15.90
#